data_377976186d53a54c0e0a9ade22ac030c
#
_entry.id   377976186d53a54c0e0a9ade22ac030c
#
_cell.length_a   1.000
_cell.length_b   1.000
_cell.length_c   1.000
_cell.angle_alpha   90.00
_cell.angle_beta   90.00
_cell.angle_gamma   90.00
#
_symmetry.space_group_name_H-M   'P 1'
#
loop_
_entity.id
_entity.type
_entity.pdbx_description
1 polymer ?
#
loop_
_entity_poly.entity_id
_entity_poly.type
_entity_poly.pdbx_seq_one_letter_code
_entity_poly.pdbx_strand_id
1 'polypeptide(L)'
;MGYFDYSREPKSDIAFVDMKSFYASVECVKRGLHPLKTSLCVMSRADNSTGLILASSPMFKKIFGKSNVGRAYDLPFDIKTRKFSYYNARKQGLPTDSDYVRYIEDWAQVTLIVPPRMDEYIAVNMEIQRIFQNYGSPDDIYPYSIDEGFIDLTSSLNYFISDKSLSRKDKLDMLSVRIQRDIWRQTGIYSTVGMSNANPLLAKLALDNEAKHTPTMRANWSYKDVEEKVWAIPKMTDFWGIGRRMEKRLHALGIFSIRELATSNPDQLQKALGQAGLRLWFHANGIDESNVHKPYKAKSQGLGNSQILPRDYVKLRDIEIILREMTEQVAIRLRRAGKKTTLVSIYVGFSKQEVRSSIHTQMKVEPTNNTAVLTDYVLKLFHNKYTSGAIRSVGVNYSGFVDESFGLISLFDDVDKLEKEERLQTAIDSIREQFGFTSLLKANALEEASRSLARSKLIGGHSAGGLDGLK
;
A
#
# COMPACT_ATOMS: atom_id res chain seq x y z
N MET A 1 -34.29 -3.61 17.86
CA MET A 1 -34.12 -5.05 17.52
C MET A 1 -33.22 -5.11 16.30
N GLY A 2 -32.06 -5.75 16.40
CA GLY A 2 -31.13 -5.86 15.26
C GLY A 2 -31.75 -6.60 14.09
N TYR A 3 -31.43 -6.17 12.88
CA TYR A 3 -31.94 -6.77 11.64
C TYR A 3 -31.41 -8.20 11.39
N PHE A 4 -30.38 -8.62 12.16
CA PHE A 4 -29.70 -9.88 11.95
C PHE A 4 -29.67 -10.78 13.19
N ASP A 5 -29.86 -12.07 12.94
CA ASP A 5 -29.55 -13.12 13.91
C ASP A 5 -28.08 -13.54 13.78
N TYR A 6 -27.22 -12.98 14.62
CA TYR A 6 -25.79 -13.27 14.64
C TYR A 6 -25.45 -14.67 15.21
N SER A 7 -26.43 -15.49 15.59
CA SER A 7 -26.18 -16.83 16.11
C SER A 7 -25.52 -17.75 15.07
N ARG A 8 -25.79 -17.48 13.80
CA ARG A 8 -25.29 -18.24 12.64
C ARG A 8 -23.98 -17.66 12.05
N GLU A 9 -23.60 -16.48 12.48
CA GLU A 9 -22.41 -15.81 11.97
C GLU A 9 -21.11 -16.36 12.58
N PRO A 10 -19.95 -16.20 11.90
CA PRO A 10 -18.66 -16.64 12.41
C PRO A 10 -18.36 -16.11 13.82
N LYS A 11 -17.65 -16.91 14.61
CA LYS A 11 -17.22 -16.57 15.97
C LYS A 11 -15.73 -16.85 16.13
N SER A 12 -14.91 -16.14 15.36
CA SER A 12 -13.46 -16.24 15.41
C SER A 12 -12.86 -15.24 16.38
N ASP A 13 -11.76 -15.62 17.04
CA ASP A 13 -11.00 -14.74 17.94
C ASP A 13 -9.87 -14.08 17.14
N ILE A 14 -10.15 -12.92 16.59
CA ILE A 14 -9.26 -12.20 15.67
C ILE A 14 -8.55 -11.07 16.39
N ALA A 15 -7.23 -11.00 16.22
CA ALA A 15 -6.41 -9.83 16.49
C ALA A 15 -5.94 -9.21 15.17
N PHE A 16 -6.24 -7.95 14.95
CA PHE A 16 -5.68 -7.15 13.87
C PHE A 16 -4.65 -6.19 14.44
N VAL A 17 -3.39 -6.37 14.07
CA VAL A 17 -2.23 -5.69 14.67
C VAL A 17 -1.66 -4.70 13.67
N ASP A 18 -1.49 -3.43 14.08
CA ASP A 18 -0.94 -2.32 13.28
C ASP A 18 0.25 -1.69 14.02
N MET A 19 1.35 -1.49 13.31
CA MET A 19 2.56 -0.89 13.87
C MET A 19 2.43 0.63 13.89
N LYS A 20 2.55 1.23 15.09
CA LYS A 20 2.37 2.67 15.27
C LYS A 20 3.39 3.47 14.46
N SER A 21 2.92 4.20 13.41
CA SER A 21 3.78 5.03 12.55
C SER A 21 5.01 4.28 12.02
N PHE A 22 4.83 3.11 11.45
CA PHE A 22 5.83 2.07 11.23
C PHE A 22 7.19 2.57 10.74
N TYR A 23 7.28 3.18 9.55
CA TYR A 23 8.55 3.65 9.00
C TYR A 23 9.25 4.66 9.93
N ALA A 24 8.48 5.59 10.50
CA ALA A 24 9.04 6.56 11.43
C ALA A 24 9.52 5.90 12.73
N SER A 25 8.81 4.87 13.21
CA SER A 25 9.21 4.11 14.39
C SER A 25 10.49 3.31 14.14
N VAL A 26 10.61 2.63 12.98
CA VAL A 26 11.85 1.94 12.57
C VAL A 26 13.02 2.93 12.54
N GLU A 27 12.83 4.10 11.92
CA GLU A 27 13.88 5.12 11.84
C GLU A 27 14.29 5.67 13.22
N CYS A 28 13.34 5.83 14.15
CA CYS A 28 13.64 6.22 15.52
C CYS A 28 14.46 5.14 16.24
N VAL A 29 13.99 3.89 16.24
CA VAL A 29 14.65 2.77 16.93
C VAL A 29 16.07 2.55 16.43
N LYS A 30 16.27 2.54 15.10
CA LYS A 30 17.61 2.38 14.48
C LYS A 30 18.59 3.51 14.82
N ARG A 31 18.11 4.64 15.34
CA ARG A 31 18.92 5.78 15.82
C ARG A 31 19.02 5.86 17.34
N GLY A 32 18.50 4.87 18.08
CA GLY A 32 18.44 4.90 19.53
C GLY A 32 17.46 5.93 20.10
N LEU A 33 16.47 6.35 19.29
CA LEU A 33 15.47 7.37 19.66
C LEU A 33 14.14 6.75 20.04
N HIS A 34 13.37 7.42 20.90
CA HIS A 34 12.07 6.91 21.35
C HIS A 34 10.97 7.20 20.31
N PRO A 35 10.30 6.17 19.72
CA PRO A 35 9.35 6.33 18.61
C PRO A 35 8.17 7.27 18.91
N LEU A 36 7.67 7.29 20.16
CA LEU A 36 6.50 8.10 20.53
C LEU A 36 6.86 9.53 20.93
N LYS A 37 8.12 9.80 21.35
CA LYS A 37 8.55 11.09 21.90
C LYS A 37 9.40 11.91 20.93
N THR A 38 9.96 11.29 19.90
CA THR A 38 10.81 11.98 18.92
C THR A 38 9.96 12.52 17.78
N SER A 39 10.19 13.77 17.38
CA SER A 39 9.62 14.35 16.16
C SER A 39 10.45 13.93 14.96
N LEU A 40 9.92 13.00 14.15
CA LEU A 40 10.57 12.44 12.96
C LEU A 40 9.58 12.24 11.83
N CYS A 41 10.01 12.57 10.62
CA CYS A 41 9.26 12.37 9.38
C CYS A 41 10.13 11.63 8.35
N VAL A 42 9.56 10.55 7.77
CA VAL A 42 10.14 9.85 6.63
C VAL A 42 9.57 10.44 5.35
N MET A 43 10.44 10.93 4.48
CA MET A 43 10.05 11.68 3.29
C MET A 43 10.77 11.17 2.05
N SER A 44 10.04 10.93 0.95
CA SER A 44 10.58 10.36 -0.29
C SER A 44 11.71 11.22 -0.91
N ARG A 45 11.71 12.51 -0.63
CA ARG A 45 12.77 13.47 -0.97
C ARG A 45 12.95 14.40 0.21
N ALA A 46 13.83 14.01 1.10
CA ALA A 46 14.11 14.78 2.31
C ALA A 46 14.85 16.11 2.04
N ASP A 47 15.35 16.29 0.84
CA ASP A 47 16.16 17.43 0.38
C ASP A 47 15.36 18.56 -0.26
N ASN A 48 14.07 18.34 -0.58
CA ASN A 48 13.27 19.36 -1.27
C ASN A 48 11.78 19.36 -0.89
N SER A 49 11.12 20.49 -1.16
CA SER A 49 9.72 20.74 -0.83
C SER A 49 8.70 19.86 -1.57
N THR A 50 9.10 19.13 -2.61
CA THR A 50 8.22 18.26 -3.36
C THR A 50 8.13 16.85 -2.79
N GLY A 51 8.93 16.53 -1.77
CA GLY A 51 8.98 15.24 -1.09
C GLY A 51 7.60 14.81 -0.57
N LEU A 52 7.26 13.55 -0.79
CA LEU A 52 6.05 12.94 -0.23
C LEU A 52 6.35 12.45 1.19
N ILE A 53 5.53 12.83 2.14
CA ILE A 53 5.59 12.31 3.50
C ILE A 53 5.02 10.88 3.48
N LEU A 54 5.89 9.90 3.76
CA LEU A 54 5.52 8.48 3.77
C LEU A 54 5.03 8.04 5.14
N ALA A 55 5.69 8.53 6.19
CA ALA A 55 5.29 8.29 7.57
C ALA A 55 5.78 9.40 8.48
N SER A 56 5.07 9.61 9.59
CA SER A 56 5.42 10.59 10.61
C SER A 56 5.24 9.98 12.00
N SER A 57 6.15 10.29 12.90
CA SER A 57 6.04 9.86 14.29
C SER A 57 4.81 10.49 14.98
N PRO A 58 4.32 9.90 16.08
CA PRO A 58 3.21 10.48 16.84
C PRO A 58 3.47 11.90 17.32
N MET A 59 4.73 12.19 17.75
CA MET A 59 5.12 13.54 18.18
C MET A 59 5.06 14.52 17.01
N PHE A 60 5.59 14.16 15.84
CA PHE A 60 5.49 14.99 14.63
C PHE A 60 4.01 15.33 14.29
N LYS A 61 3.13 14.31 14.33
CA LYS A 61 1.69 14.52 14.06
C LYS A 61 1.05 15.47 15.07
N LYS A 62 1.42 15.34 16.35
CA LYS A 62 0.91 16.20 17.43
C LYS A 62 1.31 17.66 17.24
N ILE A 63 2.57 17.92 16.84
CA ILE A 63 3.12 19.27 16.70
C ILE A 63 2.61 19.95 15.44
N PHE A 64 2.71 19.27 14.30
CA PHE A 64 2.46 19.87 12.98
C PHE A 64 1.06 19.57 12.41
N GLY A 65 0.20 18.89 13.17
CA GLY A 65 -1.20 18.61 12.79
C GLY A 65 -1.34 17.74 11.53
N LYS A 66 -0.26 17.06 11.09
CA LYS A 66 -0.29 16.25 9.87
C LYS A 66 -0.52 14.78 10.21
N SER A 67 -1.68 14.28 9.83
CA SER A 67 -1.89 12.85 9.62
C SER A 67 -1.06 12.36 8.42
N ASN A 68 -1.04 11.06 8.20
CA ASN A 68 -0.29 10.46 7.09
C ASN A 68 -0.70 11.04 5.74
N VAL A 69 0.26 11.07 4.80
CA VAL A 69 0.11 11.46 3.40
C VAL A 69 -0.10 12.97 3.18
N GLY A 70 0.99 13.64 2.97
CA GLY A 70 1.07 15.03 2.54
C GLY A 70 2.37 15.24 1.79
N ARG A 71 2.65 16.46 1.42
CA ARG A 71 3.93 16.82 0.83
C ARG A 71 4.67 17.78 1.74
N ALA A 72 5.98 17.90 1.55
CA ALA A 72 6.80 18.84 2.31
C ALA A 72 6.30 20.28 2.24
N TYR A 73 5.78 20.71 1.08
CA TYR A 73 5.20 22.05 0.90
C TYR A 73 3.85 22.25 1.60
N ASP A 74 3.25 21.21 2.18
CA ASP A 74 2.07 21.35 3.03
C ASP A 74 2.42 21.55 4.51
N LEU A 75 3.69 21.48 4.90
CA LEU A 75 4.11 21.69 6.27
C LEU A 75 4.03 23.18 6.65
N PRO A 76 3.76 23.52 7.93
CA PRO A 76 3.75 24.92 8.40
C PRO A 76 5.15 25.54 8.48
N PHE A 77 6.18 24.87 8.03
CA PHE A 77 7.55 25.36 7.96
C PHE A 77 8.25 24.88 6.68
N ASP A 78 9.28 25.61 6.25
CA ASP A 78 10.15 25.20 5.15
C ASP A 78 11.18 24.18 5.63
N ILE A 79 11.29 23.03 4.93
CA ILE A 79 12.12 21.91 5.37
C ILE A 79 13.64 22.20 5.32
N LYS A 80 14.10 23.19 4.51
CA LYS A 80 15.51 23.57 4.40
C LYS A 80 15.88 24.63 5.41
N THR A 81 15.13 25.72 5.42
CA THR A 81 15.41 26.88 6.29
C THR A 81 14.91 26.70 7.71
N ARG A 82 13.98 25.74 7.93
CA ARG A 82 13.29 25.49 9.20
C ARG A 82 12.46 26.67 9.69
N LYS A 83 12.23 27.66 8.83
CA LYS A 83 11.44 28.84 9.12
C LYS A 83 9.97 28.61 8.89
N PHE A 84 9.14 29.31 9.66
CA PHE A 84 7.69 29.23 9.56
C PHE A 84 7.18 29.67 8.19
N SER A 85 6.21 28.95 7.66
CA SER A 85 5.57 29.25 6.36
C SER A 85 4.18 29.86 6.58
N TYR A 86 4.08 31.18 6.59
CA TYR A 86 2.81 31.90 6.72
C TYR A 86 1.80 31.51 5.64
N TYR A 87 2.26 31.26 4.41
CA TYR A 87 1.41 30.82 3.30
C TYR A 87 0.75 29.46 3.61
N ASN A 88 1.54 28.47 4.02
CA ASN A 88 1.04 27.14 4.30
C ASN A 88 0.16 27.12 5.56
N ALA A 89 0.52 27.87 6.58
CA ALA A 89 -0.26 28.00 7.81
C ALA A 89 -1.66 28.58 7.54
N ARG A 90 -1.74 29.71 6.82
CA ARG A 90 -3.01 30.32 6.43
C ARG A 90 -3.89 29.39 5.60
N LYS A 91 -3.30 28.68 4.63
CA LYS A 91 -4.02 27.69 3.79
C LYS A 91 -4.65 26.57 4.64
N GLN A 92 -4.07 26.25 5.79
CA GLN A 92 -4.53 25.19 6.70
C GLN A 92 -5.37 25.73 7.88
N GLY A 93 -5.56 27.04 7.99
CA GLY A 93 -6.29 27.65 9.11
C GLY A 93 -5.52 27.56 10.43
N LEU A 94 -4.18 27.47 10.38
CA LEU A 94 -3.33 27.43 11.57
C LEU A 94 -3.08 28.84 12.11
N PRO A 95 -2.83 29.01 13.44
CA PRO A 95 -2.46 30.28 14.04
C PRO A 95 -1.20 30.87 13.39
N THR A 96 -1.09 32.20 13.43
CA THR A 96 0.07 32.96 12.87
C THR A 96 0.58 34.01 13.85
N ASP A 97 0.18 33.92 15.13
CA ASP A 97 0.73 34.75 16.22
C ASP A 97 2.19 34.37 16.55
N SER A 98 2.88 35.27 17.22
CA SER A 98 4.32 35.14 17.51
C SER A 98 4.66 33.88 18.32
N ASP A 99 3.77 33.48 19.23
CA ASP A 99 4.03 32.33 20.11
C ASP A 99 3.89 31.02 19.37
N TYR A 100 2.86 30.91 18.51
CA TYR A 100 2.70 29.74 17.64
C TYR A 100 3.82 29.65 16.59
N VAL A 101 4.23 30.77 16.00
CA VAL A 101 5.35 30.82 15.05
C VAL A 101 6.63 30.30 15.71
N ARG A 102 6.97 30.84 16.91
CA ARG A 102 8.13 30.38 17.68
C ARG A 102 8.04 28.88 18.00
N TYR A 103 6.89 28.44 18.50
CA TYR A 103 6.65 27.02 18.81
C TYR A 103 6.93 26.11 17.61
N ILE A 104 6.44 26.46 16.41
CA ILE A 104 6.65 25.68 15.20
C ILE A 104 8.12 25.72 14.75
N GLU A 105 8.78 26.89 14.82
CA GLU A 105 10.21 27.02 14.44
C GLU A 105 11.10 26.21 15.40
N ASP A 106 10.88 26.29 16.70
CA ASP A 106 11.66 25.56 17.70
C ASP A 106 11.54 24.04 17.46
N TRP A 107 10.34 23.55 17.23
CA TRP A 107 10.14 22.13 16.90
C TRP A 107 10.69 21.75 15.51
N ALA A 108 10.61 22.64 14.54
CA ALA A 108 11.20 22.40 13.22
C ALA A 108 12.70 22.20 13.28
N GLN A 109 13.43 22.93 14.15
CA GLN A 109 14.88 22.79 14.34
C GLN A 109 15.29 21.39 14.84
N VAL A 110 14.53 20.82 15.77
CA VAL A 110 14.82 19.51 16.38
C VAL A 110 14.16 18.33 15.65
N THR A 111 13.32 18.60 14.66
CA THR A 111 12.64 17.57 13.89
C THR A 111 13.56 16.90 12.89
N LEU A 112 13.60 15.57 12.92
CA LEU A 112 14.35 14.78 11.97
C LEU A 112 13.52 14.54 10.70
N ILE A 113 14.06 14.90 9.55
CA ILE A 113 13.50 14.57 8.23
C ILE A 113 14.48 13.64 7.54
N VAL A 114 14.05 12.41 7.29
CA VAL A 114 14.93 11.35 6.80
C VAL A 114 14.37 10.72 5.52
N PRO A 115 15.22 10.27 4.60
CA PRO A 115 14.79 9.49 3.44
C PRO A 115 14.35 8.09 3.87
N PRO A 116 13.48 7.40 3.08
CA PRO A 116 13.07 6.04 3.37
C PRO A 116 14.20 5.04 3.15
N ARG A 117 14.19 3.95 3.93
CA ARG A 117 15.03 2.76 3.79
C ARG A 117 14.11 1.54 3.71
N MET A 118 13.57 1.28 2.50
CA MET A 118 12.52 0.28 2.32
C MET A 118 12.98 -1.14 2.62
N ASP A 119 14.25 -1.46 2.39
CA ASP A 119 14.90 -2.72 2.78
C ASP A 119 14.85 -2.98 4.29
N GLU A 120 15.17 -1.96 5.10
CA GLU A 120 15.08 -2.04 6.55
C GLU A 120 13.63 -2.25 7.02
N TYR A 121 12.67 -1.59 6.38
CA TYR A 121 11.26 -1.74 6.75
C TYR A 121 10.74 -3.13 6.43
N ILE A 122 11.15 -3.71 5.30
CA ILE A 122 10.84 -5.10 4.95
C ILE A 122 11.47 -6.07 5.96
N ALA A 123 12.75 -5.87 6.32
CA ALA A 123 13.43 -6.72 7.29
C ALA A 123 12.73 -6.73 8.65
N VAL A 124 12.37 -5.54 9.16
CA VAL A 124 11.61 -5.42 10.42
C VAL A 124 10.22 -6.03 10.32
N ASN A 125 9.52 -5.85 9.18
CA ASN A 125 8.23 -6.54 8.97
C ASN A 125 8.39 -8.07 9.04
N MET A 126 9.41 -8.63 8.40
CA MET A 126 9.67 -10.08 8.46
C MET A 126 9.95 -10.56 9.90
N GLU A 127 10.60 -9.76 10.72
CA GLU A 127 10.81 -10.04 12.14
C GLU A 127 9.45 -10.05 12.89
N ILE A 128 8.61 -9.06 12.66
CA ILE A 128 7.25 -8.98 13.25
C ILE A 128 6.40 -10.20 12.84
N GLN A 129 6.47 -10.61 11.56
CA GLN A 129 5.75 -11.81 11.11
C GLN A 129 6.23 -13.08 11.83
N ARG A 130 7.53 -13.21 12.15
CA ARG A 130 8.05 -14.31 12.98
C ARG A 130 7.52 -14.25 14.41
N ILE A 131 7.35 -13.04 14.98
CA ILE A 131 6.72 -12.88 16.30
C ILE A 131 5.28 -13.38 16.28
N PHE A 132 4.51 -13.08 15.21
CA PHE A 132 3.14 -13.59 15.07
C PHE A 132 3.08 -15.11 15.03
N GLN A 133 4.06 -15.77 14.40
CA GLN A 133 4.15 -17.23 14.34
C GLN A 133 4.36 -17.90 15.71
N ASN A 134 4.75 -17.15 16.75
CA ASN A 134 4.76 -17.66 18.11
C ASN A 134 3.36 -17.83 18.72
N TYR A 135 2.31 -17.27 18.07
CA TYR A 135 0.93 -17.24 18.58
C TYR A 135 -0.06 -18.02 17.73
N GLY A 136 0.26 -18.31 16.48
CA GLY A 136 -0.54 -19.08 15.56
C GLY A 136 0.29 -19.74 14.47
N SER A 137 -0.28 -20.70 13.76
CA SER A 137 0.37 -21.32 12.62
C SER A 137 0.49 -20.31 11.46
N PRO A 138 1.32 -20.55 10.43
CA PRO A 138 1.38 -19.69 9.26
C PRO A 138 0.00 -19.48 8.57
N ASP A 139 -0.88 -20.47 8.61
CA ASP A 139 -2.23 -20.39 8.04
C ASP A 139 -3.17 -19.50 8.87
N ASP A 140 -2.87 -19.31 10.17
CA ASP A 140 -3.62 -18.42 11.06
C ASP A 140 -3.22 -16.94 10.90
N ILE A 141 -2.20 -16.63 10.08
CA ILE A 141 -1.64 -15.30 9.93
C ILE A 141 -1.83 -14.79 8.52
N TYR A 142 -2.46 -13.64 8.38
CA TYR A 142 -2.62 -12.97 7.10
C TYR A 142 -1.93 -11.60 7.12
N PRO A 143 -0.73 -11.47 6.51
CA PRO A 143 -0.08 -10.18 6.30
C PRO A 143 -0.94 -9.30 5.40
N TYR A 144 -1.56 -8.26 5.98
CA TYR A 144 -2.48 -7.38 5.25
C TYR A 144 -1.73 -6.27 4.52
N SER A 145 -0.72 -5.69 5.18
CA SER A 145 0.21 -4.71 4.59
C SER A 145 1.60 -4.87 5.19
N ILE A 146 2.51 -3.94 4.90
CA ILE A 146 3.88 -3.96 5.46
C ILE A 146 3.92 -3.70 6.97
N ASP A 147 2.88 -3.12 7.53
CA ASP A 147 2.78 -2.72 8.93
C ASP A 147 1.54 -3.24 9.65
N GLU A 148 0.70 -4.01 8.96
CA GLU A 148 -0.55 -4.53 9.49
C GLU A 148 -0.74 -6.01 9.16
N GLY A 149 -1.33 -6.77 10.09
CA GLY A 149 -1.67 -8.18 9.86
C GLY A 149 -2.80 -8.67 10.75
N PHE A 150 -3.54 -9.65 10.24
CA PHE A 150 -4.52 -10.42 11.01
C PHE A 150 -3.87 -11.67 11.59
N ILE A 151 -4.29 -12.02 12.80
CA ILE A 151 -3.97 -13.30 13.47
C ILE A 151 -5.30 -13.89 13.92
N ASP A 152 -5.63 -15.08 13.46
CA ASP A 152 -6.73 -15.89 14.00
C ASP A 152 -6.22 -16.67 15.19
N LEU A 153 -6.64 -16.30 16.38
CA LEU A 153 -6.24 -16.91 17.64
C LEU A 153 -7.25 -17.94 18.16
N THR A 154 -8.27 -18.27 17.37
CA THR A 154 -9.38 -19.13 17.79
C THR A 154 -8.90 -20.49 18.29
N SER A 155 -7.97 -21.11 17.58
CA SER A 155 -7.41 -22.42 17.92
C SER A 155 -6.40 -22.36 19.08
N SER A 156 -5.65 -21.26 19.19
CA SER A 156 -4.54 -21.11 20.14
C SER A 156 -4.92 -20.41 21.44
N LEU A 157 -6.05 -19.71 21.50
CA LEU A 157 -6.45 -18.88 22.63
C LEU A 157 -6.44 -19.61 23.97
N ASN A 158 -7.05 -20.81 24.02
CA ASN A 158 -7.13 -21.63 25.25
C ASN A 158 -5.79 -22.31 25.58
N TYR A 159 -4.92 -22.51 24.59
CA TYR A 159 -3.56 -23.00 24.84
C TYR A 159 -2.72 -21.96 25.60
N PHE A 160 -2.78 -20.71 25.19
CA PHE A 160 -2.04 -19.63 25.85
C PHE A 160 -2.67 -19.18 27.17
N ILE A 161 -4.00 -19.24 27.29
CA ILE A 161 -4.74 -18.80 28.49
C ILE A 161 -5.76 -19.88 28.85
N SER A 162 -5.30 -20.82 29.69
CA SER A 162 -6.07 -21.99 30.10
C SER A 162 -7.12 -21.72 31.19
N ASP A 163 -7.13 -20.52 31.79
CA ASP A 163 -8.08 -20.14 32.82
C ASP A 163 -9.53 -20.14 32.27
N LYS A 164 -10.33 -21.09 32.77
CA LYS A 164 -11.73 -21.28 32.34
C LYS A 164 -12.69 -20.25 32.94
N SER A 165 -12.27 -19.50 33.96
CA SER A 165 -13.09 -18.44 34.56
C SER A 165 -13.17 -17.18 33.72
N LEU A 166 -12.20 -16.98 32.81
CA LEU A 166 -12.12 -15.82 31.92
C LEU A 166 -12.99 -16.00 30.68
N SER A 167 -13.67 -14.90 30.29
CA SER A 167 -14.38 -14.84 29.04
C SER A 167 -13.41 -14.91 27.83
N ARG A 168 -13.91 -15.32 26.66
CA ARG A 168 -13.12 -15.27 25.40
C ARG A 168 -12.58 -13.86 25.13
N LYS A 169 -13.37 -12.83 25.46
CA LYS A 169 -12.99 -11.42 25.31
C LYS A 169 -11.77 -11.09 26.18
N ASP A 170 -11.80 -11.47 27.46
CA ASP A 170 -10.70 -11.19 28.39
C ASP A 170 -9.44 -11.96 28.00
N LYS A 171 -9.58 -13.23 27.59
CA LYS A 171 -8.44 -14.03 27.08
C LYS A 171 -7.80 -13.38 25.86
N LEU A 172 -8.61 -12.90 24.92
CA LEU A 172 -8.12 -12.25 23.69
C LEU A 172 -7.38 -10.94 24.02
N ASP A 173 -7.89 -10.13 24.97
CA ASP A 173 -7.19 -8.94 25.44
C ASP A 173 -5.85 -9.28 26.09
N MET A 174 -5.83 -10.26 27.01
CA MET A 174 -4.59 -10.70 27.67
C MET A 174 -3.55 -11.19 26.65
N LEU A 175 -3.99 -11.95 25.65
CA LEU A 175 -3.08 -12.46 24.62
C LEU A 175 -2.56 -11.31 23.74
N SER A 176 -3.40 -10.36 23.43
CA SER A 176 -3.02 -9.14 22.69
C SER A 176 -1.99 -8.29 23.46
N VAL A 177 -2.08 -8.22 24.80
CA VAL A 177 -1.04 -7.60 25.64
C VAL A 177 0.30 -8.32 25.48
N ARG A 178 0.31 -9.66 25.44
CA ARG A 178 1.55 -10.42 25.24
C ARG A 178 2.14 -10.14 23.86
N ILE A 179 1.33 -10.15 22.81
CA ILE A 179 1.75 -9.82 21.44
C ILE A 179 2.37 -8.42 21.37
N GLN A 180 1.69 -7.39 21.92
CA GLN A 180 2.22 -6.02 21.94
C GLN A 180 3.56 -5.94 22.67
N ARG A 181 3.69 -6.64 23.81
CA ARG A 181 4.91 -6.68 24.61
C ARG A 181 6.06 -7.34 23.87
N ASP A 182 5.81 -8.45 23.19
CA ASP A 182 6.84 -9.17 22.45
C ASP A 182 7.32 -8.40 21.21
N ILE A 183 6.41 -7.75 20.50
CA ILE A 183 6.77 -6.83 19.42
C ILE A 183 7.66 -5.72 19.96
N TRP A 184 7.24 -5.04 21.05
CA TRP A 184 8.03 -3.96 21.64
C TRP A 184 9.38 -4.42 22.14
N ARG A 185 9.46 -5.58 22.82
CA ARG A 185 10.72 -6.10 23.36
C ARG A 185 11.73 -6.46 22.29
N GLN A 186 11.28 -7.02 21.18
CA GLN A 186 12.17 -7.49 20.12
C GLN A 186 12.51 -6.37 19.12
N THR A 187 11.56 -5.49 18.80
CA THR A 187 11.73 -4.48 17.77
C THR A 187 11.79 -3.04 18.27
N GLY A 188 11.45 -2.77 19.53
CA GLY A 188 11.30 -1.41 20.06
C GLY A 188 10.09 -0.64 19.52
N ILE A 189 9.23 -1.27 18.73
CA ILE A 189 8.09 -0.64 18.05
C ILE A 189 6.81 -0.87 18.84
N TYR A 190 6.02 0.19 18.99
CA TYR A 190 4.69 0.09 19.59
C TYR A 190 3.66 -0.36 18.55
N SER A 191 2.73 -1.21 18.97
CA SER A 191 1.63 -1.68 18.12
C SER A 191 0.27 -1.33 18.70
N THR A 192 -0.71 -1.17 17.83
CA THR A 192 -2.12 -0.99 18.15
C THR A 192 -2.85 -2.28 17.76
N VAL A 193 -3.78 -2.75 18.59
CA VAL A 193 -4.51 -4.00 18.33
C VAL A 193 -6.01 -3.78 18.37
N GLY A 194 -6.65 -4.03 17.25
CA GLY A 194 -8.09 -4.19 17.19
C GLY A 194 -8.46 -5.67 17.33
N MET A 195 -9.39 -5.97 18.19
CA MET A 195 -9.79 -7.35 18.49
C MET A 195 -11.26 -7.58 18.17
N SER A 196 -11.59 -8.81 17.87
CA SER A 196 -12.99 -9.24 17.76
C SER A 196 -13.14 -10.72 18.14
N ASN A 197 -14.20 -11.04 18.86
CA ASN A 197 -14.64 -12.41 19.06
C ASN A 197 -15.73 -12.80 18.04
N ALA A 198 -15.72 -12.17 16.87
CA ALA A 198 -16.70 -12.33 15.80
C ALA A 198 -16.01 -12.59 14.45
N ASN A 199 -15.45 -11.56 13.82
CA ASN A 199 -14.88 -11.65 12.48
C ASN A 199 -13.75 -10.60 12.24
N PRO A 200 -12.97 -10.71 11.14
CA PRO A 200 -11.89 -9.79 10.82
C PRO A 200 -12.33 -8.33 10.62
N LEU A 201 -13.52 -8.08 10.07
CA LEU A 201 -14.03 -6.73 9.85
C LEU A 201 -14.16 -5.96 11.17
N LEU A 202 -14.81 -6.57 12.18
CA LEU A 202 -15.01 -5.92 13.47
C LEU A 202 -13.69 -5.68 14.21
N ALA A 203 -12.70 -6.58 14.06
CA ALA A 203 -11.34 -6.33 14.57
C ALA A 203 -10.68 -5.11 13.88
N LYS A 204 -10.82 -4.99 12.54
CA LYS A 204 -10.29 -3.83 11.80
C LYS A 204 -10.99 -2.53 12.17
N LEU A 205 -12.32 -2.53 12.31
CA LEU A 205 -13.09 -1.35 12.72
C LEU A 205 -12.77 -0.94 14.16
N ALA A 206 -12.59 -1.90 15.08
CA ALA A 206 -12.17 -1.62 16.45
C ALA A 206 -10.78 -0.97 16.49
N LEU A 207 -9.84 -1.42 15.64
CA LEU A 207 -8.52 -0.83 15.53
C LEU A 207 -8.60 0.63 15.08
N ASP A 208 -9.28 0.88 13.95
CA ASP A 208 -9.26 2.19 13.30
C ASP A 208 -10.05 3.25 14.07
N ASN A 209 -11.17 2.85 14.72
CA ASN A 209 -12.10 3.80 15.33
C ASN A 209 -11.98 3.92 16.86
N GLU A 210 -11.36 2.95 17.55
CA GLU A 210 -11.22 3.01 19.01
C GLU A 210 -9.78 2.78 19.48
N ALA A 211 -9.13 1.67 19.10
CA ALA A 211 -7.83 1.29 19.64
C ALA A 211 -6.73 2.35 19.41
N LYS A 212 -6.73 3.02 18.26
CA LYS A 212 -5.77 4.10 17.93
C LYS A 212 -5.88 5.31 18.85
N HIS A 213 -7.00 5.44 19.56
CA HIS A 213 -7.33 6.59 20.43
C HIS A 213 -7.30 6.25 21.92
N THR A 214 -7.10 4.97 22.30
CA THR A 214 -7.01 4.55 23.71
C THR A 214 -5.54 4.54 24.18
N PRO A 215 -5.30 4.82 25.47
CA PRO A 215 -3.96 4.75 26.06
C PRO A 215 -3.34 3.33 25.98
N THR A 216 -4.18 2.30 26.05
CA THR A 216 -3.77 0.90 25.95
C THR A 216 -3.44 0.48 24.53
N MET A 217 -3.83 1.28 23.52
CA MET A 217 -3.74 0.96 22.09
C MET A 217 -4.45 -0.36 21.75
N ARG A 218 -5.56 -0.66 22.44
CA ARG A 218 -6.39 -1.85 22.22
C ARG A 218 -7.87 -1.53 22.29
N ALA A 219 -8.67 -2.22 21.50
CA ALA A 219 -10.13 -2.23 21.57
C ALA A 219 -10.68 -3.57 21.08
N ASN A 220 -11.82 -3.98 21.60
CA ASN A 220 -12.49 -5.22 21.21
C ASN A 220 -13.94 -4.94 20.86
N TRP A 221 -14.34 -5.21 19.60
CA TRP A 221 -15.71 -5.10 19.12
C TRP A 221 -16.26 -6.48 18.74
N SER A 222 -17.50 -6.72 19.11
CA SER A 222 -18.24 -7.94 18.78
C SER A 222 -19.56 -7.58 18.08
N TYR A 223 -20.37 -8.57 17.72
CA TYR A 223 -21.69 -8.31 17.15
C TYR A 223 -22.61 -7.46 18.07
N LYS A 224 -22.41 -7.53 19.37
CA LYS A 224 -23.18 -6.70 20.34
C LYS A 224 -22.85 -5.22 20.25
N ASP A 225 -21.68 -4.89 19.71
CA ASP A 225 -21.18 -3.52 19.59
C ASP A 225 -21.62 -2.84 18.26
N VAL A 226 -22.29 -3.57 17.35
CA VAL A 226 -22.61 -3.08 16.00
C VAL A 226 -23.51 -1.83 16.07
N GLU A 227 -24.63 -1.90 16.77
CA GLU A 227 -25.57 -0.77 16.84
C GLU A 227 -24.97 0.44 17.59
N GLU A 228 -24.24 0.18 18.66
CA GLU A 228 -23.69 1.23 19.52
C GLU A 228 -22.42 1.85 18.94
N LYS A 229 -21.52 1.05 18.36
CA LYS A 229 -20.19 1.51 17.94
C LYS A 229 -20.04 1.62 16.43
N VAL A 230 -20.45 0.58 15.65
CA VAL A 230 -20.27 0.60 14.19
C VAL A 230 -21.18 1.68 13.56
N TRP A 231 -22.46 1.74 13.95
CA TRP A 231 -23.38 2.74 13.42
C TRP A 231 -23.08 4.15 13.90
N ALA A 232 -22.34 4.31 14.99
CA ALA A 232 -21.93 5.59 15.55
C ALA A 232 -20.62 6.13 14.95
N ILE A 233 -19.98 5.45 14.00
CA ILE A 233 -18.79 5.95 13.31
C ILE A 233 -19.13 7.30 12.66
N PRO A 234 -18.45 8.41 13.06
CA PRO A 234 -18.92 9.75 12.76
C PRO A 234 -18.72 10.16 11.30
N LYS A 235 -17.70 9.63 10.63
CA LYS A 235 -17.42 9.91 9.22
C LYS A 235 -17.51 8.63 8.41
N MET A 236 -18.25 8.66 7.32
CA MET A 236 -18.37 7.49 6.44
C MET A 236 -17.00 7.01 5.92
N THR A 237 -16.06 7.93 5.69
CA THR A 237 -14.70 7.59 5.24
C THR A 237 -13.82 6.93 6.30
N ASP A 238 -14.23 6.93 7.57
CA ASP A 238 -13.54 6.20 8.65
C ASP A 238 -14.05 4.75 8.76
N PHE A 239 -15.08 4.41 7.97
CA PHE A 239 -15.56 3.06 7.81
C PHE A 239 -14.78 2.32 6.73
N TRP A 240 -14.22 1.15 7.07
CA TRP A 240 -13.40 0.37 6.14
C TRP A 240 -14.16 -0.02 4.87
N GLY A 241 -13.60 0.34 3.71
CA GLY A 241 -14.21 0.13 2.40
C GLY A 241 -14.92 1.36 1.80
N ILE A 242 -15.10 2.43 2.58
CA ILE A 242 -15.69 3.69 2.10
C ILE A 242 -14.62 4.77 1.95
N GLY A 243 -14.19 5.02 0.71
CA GLY A 243 -13.37 6.17 0.38
C GLY A 243 -14.22 7.34 -0.13
N ARG A 244 -13.61 8.53 -0.31
CA ARG A 244 -14.29 9.76 -0.77
C ARG A 244 -15.19 9.58 -2.00
N ARG A 245 -14.84 8.70 -2.95
CA ARG A 245 -15.66 8.44 -4.14
C ARG A 245 -16.91 7.62 -3.80
N MET A 246 -16.79 6.64 -2.92
CA MET A 246 -17.91 5.82 -2.48
C MET A 246 -18.85 6.66 -1.60
N GLU A 247 -18.31 7.45 -0.66
CA GLU A 247 -19.07 8.41 0.13
C GLU A 247 -19.94 9.32 -0.75
N LYS A 248 -19.37 9.96 -1.80
CA LYS A 248 -20.14 10.78 -2.74
C LYS A 248 -21.27 10.01 -3.44
N ARG A 249 -21.03 8.74 -3.78
CA ARG A 249 -22.07 7.89 -4.40
C ARG A 249 -23.17 7.52 -3.41
N LEU A 250 -22.84 7.26 -2.15
CA LEU A 250 -23.81 7.00 -1.07
C LEU A 250 -24.63 8.25 -0.77
N HIS A 251 -23.99 9.43 -0.67
CA HIS A 251 -24.69 10.71 -0.49
C HIS A 251 -25.70 10.98 -1.63
N ALA A 252 -25.35 10.64 -2.89
CA ALA A 252 -26.25 10.76 -4.03
C ALA A 252 -27.48 9.83 -3.93
N LEU A 253 -27.42 8.80 -3.09
CA LEU A 253 -28.53 7.90 -2.76
C LEU A 253 -29.28 8.31 -1.49
N GLY A 254 -28.94 9.46 -0.87
CA GLY A 254 -29.52 9.94 0.37
C GLY A 254 -29.00 9.23 1.62
N ILE A 255 -27.83 8.57 1.56
CA ILE A 255 -27.22 7.84 2.67
C ILE A 255 -26.03 8.64 3.19
N PHE A 256 -26.11 9.19 4.40
CA PHE A 256 -25.12 10.10 4.99
C PHE A 256 -24.43 9.56 6.24
N SER A 257 -24.85 8.38 6.73
CA SER A 257 -24.29 7.74 7.92
C SER A 257 -24.19 6.22 7.75
N ILE A 258 -23.39 5.57 8.60
CA ILE A 258 -23.28 4.10 8.63
C ILE A 258 -24.58 3.47 9.08
N ARG A 259 -25.31 4.11 10.01
CA ARG A 259 -26.65 3.66 10.42
C ARG A 259 -27.61 3.64 9.22
N GLU A 260 -27.68 4.73 8.45
CA GLU A 260 -28.53 4.79 7.25
C GLU A 260 -28.13 3.76 6.21
N LEU A 261 -26.83 3.52 6.03
CA LEU A 261 -26.34 2.45 5.15
C LEU A 261 -26.80 1.06 5.63
N ALA A 262 -26.67 0.78 6.93
CA ALA A 262 -27.08 -0.49 7.55
C ALA A 262 -28.58 -0.75 7.44
N THR A 263 -29.40 0.29 7.51
CA THR A 263 -30.87 0.22 7.47
C THR A 263 -31.48 0.44 6.10
N SER A 264 -30.67 0.71 5.08
CA SER A 264 -31.11 0.90 3.69
C SER A 264 -31.51 -0.43 3.03
N ASN A 265 -32.24 -0.33 1.91
CA ASN A 265 -32.65 -1.52 1.16
C ASN A 265 -31.43 -2.13 0.39
N PRO A 266 -31.02 -3.39 0.67
CA PRO A 266 -29.87 -4.02 0.04
C PRO A 266 -30.02 -4.19 -1.48
N ASP A 267 -31.23 -4.44 -1.99
CA ASP A 267 -31.48 -4.60 -3.42
C ASP A 267 -31.27 -3.29 -4.18
N GLN A 268 -31.68 -2.17 -3.58
CA GLN A 268 -31.43 -0.84 -4.16
C GLN A 268 -29.93 -0.52 -4.17
N LEU A 269 -29.21 -0.85 -3.10
CA LEU A 269 -27.76 -0.69 -3.03
C LEU A 269 -27.04 -1.54 -4.06
N GLN A 270 -27.46 -2.80 -4.22
CA GLN A 270 -26.90 -3.68 -5.23
C GLN A 270 -27.16 -3.18 -6.65
N LYS A 271 -28.37 -2.68 -6.93
CA LYS A 271 -28.72 -2.08 -8.22
C LYS A 271 -27.91 -0.82 -8.55
N ALA A 272 -27.68 0.05 -7.57
CA ALA A 272 -26.99 1.32 -7.76
C ALA A 272 -25.45 1.21 -7.72
N LEU A 273 -24.91 0.34 -6.87
CA LEU A 273 -23.48 0.23 -6.57
C LEU A 273 -22.86 -1.12 -6.90
N GLY A 274 -23.68 -2.08 -7.38
CA GLY A 274 -23.27 -3.46 -7.66
C GLY A 274 -22.94 -4.24 -6.39
N GLN A 275 -22.15 -5.29 -6.53
CA GLN A 275 -21.71 -6.15 -5.40
C GLN A 275 -20.99 -5.36 -4.29
N ALA A 276 -20.33 -4.26 -4.65
CA ALA A 276 -19.69 -3.39 -3.65
C ALA A 276 -20.71 -2.74 -2.71
N GLY A 277 -21.88 -2.32 -3.22
CA GLY A 277 -22.96 -1.76 -2.41
C GLY A 277 -23.55 -2.79 -1.45
N LEU A 278 -23.85 -3.98 -1.96
CA LEU A 278 -24.36 -5.08 -1.14
C LEU A 278 -23.37 -5.47 -0.03
N ARG A 279 -22.10 -5.61 -0.36
CA ARG A 279 -21.04 -5.91 0.63
C ARG A 279 -20.96 -4.82 1.70
N LEU A 280 -21.00 -3.53 1.33
CA LEU A 280 -20.97 -2.45 2.30
C LEU A 280 -22.17 -2.47 3.24
N TRP A 281 -23.34 -2.89 2.75
CA TRP A 281 -24.52 -3.08 3.59
C TRP A 281 -24.32 -4.19 4.63
N PHE A 282 -23.80 -5.36 4.23
CA PHE A 282 -23.44 -6.42 5.16
C PHE A 282 -22.40 -5.95 6.18
N HIS A 283 -21.35 -5.29 5.72
CA HIS A 283 -20.30 -4.75 6.59
C HIS A 283 -20.85 -3.72 7.59
N ALA A 284 -21.76 -2.84 7.18
CA ALA A 284 -22.42 -1.88 8.08
C ALA A 284 -23.24 -2.57 9.17
N ASN A 285 -23.70 -3.78 8.91
CA ASN A 285 -24.36 -4.66 9.88
C ASN A 285 -23.38 -5.62 10.61
N GLY A 286 -22.07 -5.39 10.50
CA GLY A 286 -21.04 -6.17 11.18
C GLY A 286 -20.82 -7.57 10.61
N ILE A 287 -21.39 -7.87 9.44
CA ILE A 287 -21.30 -9.19 8.81
C ILE A 287 -20.15 -9.20 7.80
N ASP A 288 -19.25 -10.16 7.95
CA ASP A 288 -18.11 -10.38 7.06
C ASP A 288 -17.77 -11.88 7.03
N GLU A 289 -17.77 -12.44 5.82
CA GLU A 289 -17.42 -13.84 5.57
C GLU A 289 -15.93 -14.04 5.28
N SER A 290 -15.10 -13.01 5.44
CA SER A 290 -13.65 -13.10 5.27
C SER A 290 -13.08 -14.14 6.21
N ASN A 291 -12.18 -14.95 5.69
CA ASN A 291 -11.53 -16.00 6.45
C ASN A 291 -10.00 -15.84 6.32
N VAL A 292 -9.31 -15.69 7.44
CA VAL A 292 -7.86 -15.54 7.50
C VAL A 292 -7.15 -16.71 6.81
N HIS A 293 -7.68 -17.94 6.97
CA HIS A 293 -7.13 -19.16 6.38
C HIS A 293 -7.38 -19.30 4.87
N LYS A 294 -8.27 -18.48 4.30
CA LYS A 294 -8.60 -18.51 2.88
C LYS A 294 -8.37 -17.14 2.25
N PRO A 295 -7.11 -16.77 1.99
CA PRO A 295 -6.80 -15.48 1.41
C PRO A 295 -7.48 -15.32 0.05
N TYR A 296 -7.95 -14.11 -0.23
CA TYR A 296 -8.60 -13.77 -1.48
C TYR A 296 -7.69 -14.04 -2.67
N LYS A 297 -8.15 -14.87 -3.61
CA LYS A 297 -7.49 -15.07 -4.89
C LYS A 297 -8.21 -14.26 -5.96
N ALA A 298 -7.51 -13.29 -6.54
CA ALA A 298 -8.07 -12.49 -7.62
C ALA A 298 -8.42 -13.36 -8.83
N LYS A 299 -9.61 -13.16 -9.41
CA LYS A 299 -10.05 -13.88 -10.64
C LYS A 299 -9.19 -13.53 -11.85
N SER A 300 -8.66 -12.33 -11.91
CA SER A 300 -7.72 -11.88 -12.93
C SER A 300 -6.51 -11.26 -12.26
N GLN A 301 -5.34 -11.58 -12.77
CA GLN A 301 -4.08 -11.04 -12.29
C GLN A 301 -3.44 -10.20 -13.39
N GLY A 302 -2.76 -9.14 -12.98
CA GLY A 302 -1.95 -8.30 -13.86
C GLY A 302 -0.61 -7.99 -13.21
N LEU A 303 0.44 -7.94 -14.01
CA LEU A 303 1.75 -7.45 -13.63
C LEU A 303 2.00 -6.13 -14.35
N GLY A 304 2.16 -5.07 -13.60
CA GLY A 304 2.39 -3.75 -14.18
C GLY A 304 3.40 -2.94 -13.39
N ASN A 305 3.86 -1.91 -14.03
CA ASN A 305 4.67 -0.87 -13.43
C ASN A 305 4.29 0.47 -14.02
N SER A 306 4.27 1.50 -13.20
CA SER A 306 4.04 2.88 -13.62
C SER A 306 4.99 3.82 -12.89
N GLN A 307 5.34 4.93 -13.53
CA GLN A 307 6.16 5.93 -12.89
C GLN A 307 5.76 7.35 -13.30
N ILE A 308 5.91 8.28 -12.38
CA ILE A 308 5.94 9.71 -12.66
C ILE A 308 7.37 10.06 -13.03
N LEU A 309 7.56 10.66 -14.18
CA LEU A 309 8.88 11.05 -14.68
C LEU A 309 9.41 12.27 -13.90
N PRO A 310 10.75 12.42 -13.76
CA PRO A 310 11.32 13.52 -12.97
C PRO A 310 11.10 14.89 -13.61
N ARG A 311 10.98 14.93 -14.93
CA ARG A 311 10.66 16.11 -15.75
C ARG A 311 9.64 15.75 -16.81
N ASP A 312 9.15 16.70 -17.53
CA ASP A 312 8.34 16.47 -18.72
C ASP A 312 9.24 16.00 -19.88
N TYR A 313 8.84 14.94 -20.56
CA TYR A 313 9.53 14.35 -21.69
C TYR A 313 8.79 14.72 -22.98
N VAL A 314 9.50 15.34 -23.92
CA VAL A 314 8.94 15.81 -25.20
C VAL A 314 9.55 15.09 -26.40
N LYS A 315 10.76 14.57 -26.28
CA LYS A 315 11.43 13.84 -27.37
C LYS A 315 10.91 12.42 -27.44
N LEU A 316 10.45 12.01 -28.61
CA LEU A 316 9.92 10.65 -28.85
C LEU A 316 10.90 9.56 -28.41
N ARG A 317 12.17 9.68 -28.83
CA ARG A 317 13.24 8.74 -28.44
C ARG A 317 13.37 8.57 -26.92
N ASP A 318 13.33 9.66 -26.18
CA ASP A 318 13.47 9.61 -24.71
C ASP A 318 12.32 8.82 -24.07
N ILE A 319 11.12 8.97 -24.62
CA ILE A 319 9.93 8.27 -24.11
C ILE A 319 9.99 6.78 -24.46
N GLU A 320 10.45 6.44 -25.66
CA GLU A 320 10.66 5.06 -26.10
C GLU A 320 11.69 4.33 -25.21
N ILE A 321 12.78 5.00 -24.81
CA ILE A 321 13.76 4.44 -23.88
C ILE A 321 13.08 4.03 -22.58
N ILE A 322 12.27 4.91 -21.99
CA ILE A 322 11.56 4.63 -20.74
C ILE A 322 10.56 3.47 -20.91
N LEU A 323 9.83 3.43 -22.01
CA LEU A 323 8.87 2.34 -22.28
C LEU A 323 9.58 1.00 -22.45
N ARG A 324 10.72 0.96 -23.14
CA ARG A 324 11.57 -0.25 -23.28
C ARG A 324 12.07 -0.76 -21.93
N GLU A 325 12.56 0.14 -21.09
CA GLU A 325 13.02 -0.19 -19.72
C GLU A 325 11.89 -0.74 -18.86
N MET A 326 10.72 -0.13 -18.90
CA MET A 326 9.56 -0.58 -18.13
C MET A 326 9.06 -1.93 -18.63
N THR A 327 9.02 -2.13 -19.95
CA THR A 327 8.67 -3.41 -20.57
C THR A 327 9.57 -4.53 -20.07
N GLU A 328 10.88 -4.32 -20.09
CA GLU A 328 11.87 -5.31 -19.63
C GLU A 328 11.65 -5.67 -18.15
N GLN A 329 11.47 -4.67 -17.28
CA GLN A 329 11.26 -4.92 -15.84
C GLN A 329 9.98 -5.70 -15.54
N VAL A 330 8.90 -5.44 -16.27
CA VAL A 330 7.65 -6.21 -16.09
C VAL A 330 7.77 -7.60 -16.70
N ALA A 331 8.50 -7.76 -17.84
CA ALA A 331 8.75 -9.05 -18.45
C ALA A 331 9.60 -9.99 -17.56
N ILE A 332 10.62 -9.45 -16.87
CA ILE A 332 11.40 -10.21 -15.88
C ILE A 332 10.48 -10.76 -14.78
N ARG A 333 9.56 -9.94 -14.26
CA ARG A 333 8.62 -10.38 -13.23
C ARG A 333 7.63 -11.43 -13.75
N LEU A 334 7.22 -11.31 -15.01
CA LEU A 334 6.34 -12.27 -15.68
C LEU A 334 7.01 -13.64 -15.80
N ARG A 335 8.27 -13.70 -16.26
CA ARG A 335 9.07 -14.94 -16.34
C ARG A 335 9.34 -15.56 -14.97
N ARG A 336 9.69 -14.76 -13.96
CA ARG A 336 9.84 -15.24 -12.56
C ARG A 336 8.54 -15.86 -11.99
N ALA A 337 7.39 -15.43 -12.49
CA ALA A 337 6.10 -16.01 -12.12
C ALA A 337 5.76 -17.28 -12.96
N GLY A 338 6.62 -17.73 -13.90
CA GLY A 338 6.37 -18.84 -14.80
C GLY A 338 5.16 -18.62 -15.71
N LYS A 339 4.95 -17.37 -16.18
CA LYS A 339 3.77 -17.00 -16.97
C LYS A 339 4.13 -16.36 -18.30
N LYS A 340 3.22 -16.49 -19.26
CA LYS A 340 3.15 -15.70 -20.51
C LYS A 340 1.90 -14.81 -20.45
N THR A 341 1.95 -13.67 -21.12
CA THR A 341 0.80 -12.74 -21.23
C THR A 341 0.11 -12.84 -22.56
N THR A 342 -1.19 -12.66 -22.57
CA THR A 342 -2.03 -12.55 -23.79
C THR A 342 -2.63 -11.15 -23.94
N LEU A 343 -2.36 -10.22 -23.03
CA LEU A 343 -2.88 -8.86 -23.09
C LEU A 343 -1.82 -7.86 -22.61
N VAL A 344 -1.43 -6.97 -23.51
CA VAL A 344 -0.49 -5.87 -23.24
C VAL A 344 -1.27 -4.57 -23.18
N SER A 345 -1.02 -3.74 -22.17
CA SER A 345 -1.60 -2.42 -22.05
C SER A 345 -0.58 -1.37 -21.64
N ILE A 346 -0.80 -0.13 -22.10
CA ILE A 346 0.00 1.03 -21.72
C ILE A 346 -0.86 2.15 -21.16
N TYR A 347 -0.24 2.94 -20.31
CA TYR A 347 -0.75 4.20 -19.82
C TYR A 347 0.26 5.31 -20.12
N VAL A 348 -0.21 6.45 -20.64
CA VAL A 348 0.59 7.66 -20.85
C VAL A 348 -0.17 8.86 -20.32
N GLY A 349 0.39 9.51 -19.30
CA GLY A 349 -0.15 10.73 -18.70
C GLY A 349 0.67 11.94 -19.12
N PHE A 350 -0.02 12.98 -19.57
CA PHE A 350 0.60 14.22 -20.02
C PHE A 350 0.95 15.16 -18.86
N SER A 351 1.76 16.17 -19.16
CA SER A 351 2.05 17.29 -18.27
C SER A 351 0.76 18.00 -17.85
N LYS A 352 0.76 18.61 -16.66
CA LYS A 352 -0.37 19.43 -16.18
C LYS A 352 -0.67 20.63 -17.07
N GLN A 353 0.29 21.06 -17.87
CA GLN A 353 0.14 22.16 -18.82
C GLN A 353 -0.57 21.75 -20.11
N GLU A 354 -0.68 20.44 -20.37
CA GLU A 354 -1.36 19.90 -21.54
C GLU A 354 -2.85 19.75 -21.28
N VAL A 355 -3.67 20.36 -22.17
CA VAL A 355 -5.14 20.26 -22.12
C VAL A 355 -5.58 19.03 -22.91
N ARG A 356 -5.19 17.85 -22.46
CA ARG A 356 -5.56 16.57 -23.08
C ARG A 356 -5.68 15.42 -22.08
N SER A 357 -6.52 14.46 -22.42
CA SER A 357 -6.70 13.25 -21.60
C SER A 357 -5.51 12.32 -21.72
N SER A 358 -5.23 11.57 -20.65
CA SER A 358 -4.26 10.48 -20.68
C SER A 358 -4.65 9.39 -21.67
N ILE A 359 -3.62 8.74 -22.26
CA ILE A 359 -3.79 7.59 -23.14
C ILE A 359 -3.88 6.33 -22.28
N HIS A 360 -4.94 5.56 -22.49
CA HIS A 360 -5.11 4.20 -21.98
C HIS A 360 -5.44 3.32 -23.19
N THR A 361 -4.55 2.39 -23.53
CA THR A 361 -4.77 1.49 -24.66
C THR A 361 -4.19 0.11 -24.39
N GLN A 362 -4.80 -0.88 -25.01
CA GLN A 362 -4.41 -2.28 -24.86
C GLN A 362 -4.61 -3.05 -26.16
N MET A 363 -3.93 -4.19 -26.28
CA MET A 363 -4.13 -5.14 -27.36
C MET A 363 -3.95 -6.57 -26.89
N LYS A 364 -4.70 -7.49 -27.48
CA LYS A 364 -4.46 -8.92 -27.34
C LYS A 364 -3.25 -9.31 -28.16
N VAL A 365 -2.45 -10.22 -27.65
CA VAL A 365 -1.23 -10.70 -28.26
C VAL A 365 -1.16 -12.23 -28.14
N GLU A 366 -0.37 -12.88 -28.98
CA GLU A 366 -0.03 -14.29 -28.80
C GLU A 366 0.73 -14.48 -27.47
N PRO A 367 0.53 -15.62 -26.80
CA PRO A 367 1.14 -15.87 -25.50
C PRO A 367 2.65 -15.71 -25.54
N THR A 368 3.18 -14.70 -24.86
CA THR A 368 4.62 -14.40 -24.84
C THR A 368 5.09 -13.84 -23.51
N ASN A 369 6.36 -14.09 -23.17
CA ASN A 369 7.12 -13.43 -22.11
C ASN A 369 8.48 -12.92 -22.64
N ASN A 370 8.69 -13.00 -23.97
CA ASN A 370 9.89 -12.50 -24.65
C ASN A 370 9.91 -10.96 -24.58
N THR A 371 11.01 -10.41 -24.04
CA THR A 371 11.17 -8.98 -23.84
C THR A 371 11.18 -8.19 -25.13
N ALA A 372 11.75 -8.71 -26.21
CA ALA A 372 11.82 -8.02 -27.49
C ALA A 372 10.42 -7.92 -28.12
N VAL A 373 9.70 -9.03 -28.20
CA VAL A 373 8.33 -9.10 -28.72
C VAL A 373 7.38 -8.19 -27.93
N LEU A 374 7.46 -8.21 -26.59
CA LEU A 374 6.66 -7.35 -25.73
C LEU A 374 6.99 -5.87 -25.94
N THR A 375 8.26 -5.55 -26.20
CA THR A 375 8.70 -4.19 -26.49
C THR A 375 8.07 -3.67 -27.79
N ASP A 376 8.04 -4.50 -28.83
CA ASP A 376 7.43 -4.11 -30.10
C ASP A 376 5.92 -3.87 -29.97
N TYR A 377 5.21 -4.68 -29.18
CA TYR A 377 3.79 -4.44 -28.88
C TYR A 377 3.57 -3.16 -28.09
N VAL A 378 4.39 -2.89 -27.08
CA VAL A 378 4.29 -1.67 -26.26
C VAL A 378 4.53 -0.42 -27.13
N LEU A 379 5.58 -0.44 -27.95
CA LEU A 379 5.87 0.70 -28.86
C LEU A 379 4.81 0.85 -29.94
N LYS A 380 4.30 -0.24 -30.50
CA LYS A 380 3.17 -0.20 -31.45
C LYS A 380 1.94 0.45 -30.83
N LEU A 381 1.56 0.10 -29.60
CA LEU A 381 0.46 0.74 -28.88
C LEU A 381 0.71 2.22 -28.65
N PHE A 382 1.95 2.59 -28.31
CA PHE A 382 2.35 3.97 -28.08
C PHE A 382 2.24 4.80 -29.37
N HIS A 383 2.90 4.36 -30.45
CA HIS A 383 2.90 5.07 -31.73
C HIS A 383 1.51 5.20 -32.37
N ASN A 384 0.64 4.21 -32.17
CA ASN A 384 -0.73 4.27 -32.70
C ASN A 384 -1.61 5.32 -32.01
N LYS A 385 -1.25 5.80 -30.82
CA LYS A 385 -2.10 6.70 -30.02
C LYS A 385 -1.43 8.02 -29.67
N TYR A 386 -0.10 8.04 -29.58
CA TYR A 386 0.63 9.26 -29.29
C TYR A 386 0.94 10.05 -30.55
N THR A 387 0.53 11.30 -30.58
CA THR A 387 0.80 12.23 -31.70
C THR A 387 1.82 13.29 -31.29
N SER A 388 1.64 13.90 -30.13
CA SER A 388 2.51 14.97 -29.62
C SER A 388 2.17 15.26 -28.15
N GLY A 389 2.95 16.12 -27.52
CA GLY A 389 2.71 16.63 -26.16
C GLY A 389 3.74 16.17 -25.15
N ALA A 390 3.88 16.94 -24.08
CA ALA A 390 4.83 16.65 -22.99
C ALA A 390 4.30 15.55 -22.08
N ILE A 391 5.06 14.46 -21.92
CA ILE A 391 4.69 13.29 -21.10
C ILE A 391 5.27 13.42 -19.70
N ARG A 392 4.43 13.22 -18.69
CA ARG A 392 4.78 13.26 -17.27
C ARG A 392 4.73 11.92 -16.56
N SER A 393 3.98 10.97 -17.07
CA SER A 393 3.89 9.64 -16.47
C SER A 393 3.65 8.57 -17.52
N VAL A 394 4.20 7.38 -17.28
CA VAL A 394 4.03 6.21 -18.16
C VAL A 394 3.79 4.96 -17.34
N GLY A 395 3.12 3.99 -17.93
CA GLY A 395 2.87 2.68 -17.33
C GLY A 395 2.80 1.58 -18.39
N VAL A 396 3.28 0.40 -18.03
CA VAL A 396 3.17 -0.84 -18.80
C VAL A 396 2.53 -1.90 -17.92
N ASN A 397 1.56 -2.64 -18.44
CA ASN A 397 0.89 -3.69 -17.70
C ASN A 397 0.59 -4.88 -18.61
N TYR A 398 0.80 -6.08 -18.08
CA TYR A 398 0.50 -7.36 -18.69
C TYR A 398 -0.58 -8.08 -17.90
N SER A 399 -1.49 -8.76 -18.60
CA SER A 399 -2.58 -9.53 -18.01
C SER A 399 -3.03 -10.66 -18.95
N GLY A 400 -4.07 -11.39 -18.59
CA GLY A 400 -4.47 -12.56 -19.36
C GLY A 400 -3.40 -13.64 -19.33
N PHE A 401 -2.93 -14.01 -18.14
CA PHE A 401 -1.82 -14.93 -17.97
C PHE A 401 -2.19 -16.35 -18.31
N VAL A 402 -1.27 -17.02 -19.01
CA VAL A 402 -1.22 -18.47 -19.22
C VAL A 402 0.09 -19.02 -18.67
N ASP A 403 0.15 -20.32 -18.42
CA ASP A 403 1.38 -20.94 -17.94
C ASP A 403 2.48 -20.88 -19.00
N GLU A 404 3.74 -20.82 -18.57
CA GLU A 404 4.89 -20.68 -19.44
C GLU A 404 5.03 -21.86 -20.42
N SER A 405 4.62 -23.06 -19.99
CA SER A 405 4.58 -24.26 -20.83
C SER A 405 3.60 -24.16 -22.00
N PHE A 406 2.65 -23.21 -21.93
CA PHE A 406 1.71 -22.97 -23.03
C PHE A 406 2.41 -22.21 -24.14
N GLY A 407 2.63 -22.87 -25.27
CA GLY A 407 3.23 -22.30 -26.47
C GLY A 407 2.44 -22.66 -27.70
N LEU A 408 2.06 -21.66 -28.50
CA LEU A 408 1.64 -21.86 -29.89
C LEU A 408 2.88 -21.62 -30.75
N ILE A 409 3.33 -22.65 -31.44
CA ILE A 409 4.41 -22.53 -32.46
C ILE A 409 3.67 -22.54 -33.80
N SER A 410 3.84 -21.47 -34.57
CA SER A 410 3.36 -21.42 -35.94
C SER A 410 4.28 -22.25 -36.85
N LEU A 411 3.70 -22.83 -37.91
CA LEU A 411 4.50 -23.49 -38.94
C LEU A 411 5.50 -22.55 -39.67
N PHE A 412 5.35 -21.26 -39.50
CA PHE A 412 6.20 -20.23 -40.08
C PHE A 412 7.23 -19.67 -39.08
N ASP A 413 7.23 -20.14 -37.85
CA ASP A 413 8.19 -19.72 -36.83
C ASP A 413 9.52 -20.41 -37.02
N ASP A 414 10.61 -19.66 -36.91
CA ASP A 414 11.95 -20.17 -36.80
C ASP A 414 12.20 -20.68 -35.37
N VAL A 415 11.96 -21.98 -35.18
CA VAL A 415 12.06 -22.62 -33.85
C VAL A 415 13.44 -22.48 -33.24
N ASP A 416 14.50 -22.64 -34.06
CA ASP A 416 15.91 -22.53 -33.62
C ASP A 416 16.22 -21.13 -33.11
N LYS A 417 15.68 -20.11 -33.76
CA LYS A 417 15.82 -18.72 -33.35
C LYS A 417 15.05 -18.45 -32.04
N LEU A 418 13.82 -18.94 -31.93
CA LEU A 418 13.02 -18.78 -30.71
C LEU A 418 13.69 -19.43 -29.50
N GLU A 419 14.22 -20.68 -29.65
CA GLU A 419 14.93 -21.36 -28.59
C GLU A 419 16.22 -20.63 -28.19
N LYS A 420 16.97 -20.10 -29.16
CA LYS A 420 18.20 -19.33 -28.91
C LYS A 420 17.88 -18.05 -28.12
N GLU A 421 16.83 -17.33 -28.49
CA GLU A 421 16.37 -16.14 -27.79
C GLU A 421 15.93 -16.46 -26.37
N GLU A 422 15.19 -17.56 -26.13
CA GLU A 422 14.75 -18.00 -24.83
C GLU A 422 15.93 -18.37 -23.92
N ARG A 423 16.91 -19.14 -24.45
CA ARG A 423 18.17 -19.48 -23.74
C ARG A 423 18.95 -18.22 -23.36
N LEU A 424 19.08 -17.26 -24.28
CA LEU A 424 19.74 -15.99 -24.03
C LEU A 424 19.02 -15.20 -22.92
N GLN A 425 17.70 -15.11 -22.97
CA GLN A 425 16.91 -14.39 -21.99
C GLN A 425 17.02 -15.03 -20.60
N THR A 426 16.99 -16.36 -20.53
CA THR A 426 17.18 -17.12 -19.29
C THR A 426 18.57 -16.89 -18.70
N ALA A 427 19.61 -16.89 -19.53
CA ALA A 427 20.97 -16.59 -19.07
C ALA A 427 21.12 -15.16 -18.52
N ILE A 428 20.53 -14.17 -19.20
CA ILE A 428 20.50 -12.77 -18.73
C ILE A 428 19.80 -12.67 -17.38
N ASP A 429 18.62 -13.29 -17.23
CA ASP A 429 17.85 -13.24 -16.00
C ASP A 429 18.60 -13.94 -14.85
N SER A 430 19.27 -15.08 -15.10
CA SER A 430 20.10 -15.80 -14.12
C SER A 430 21.29 -14.97 -13.64
N ILE A 431 22.01 -14.30 -14.55
CA ILE A 431 23.11 -13.39 -14.19
C ILE A 431 22.61 -12.25 -13.31
N ARG A 432 21.48 -11.65 -13.67
CA ARG A 432 20.89 -10.55 -12.90
C ARG A 432 20.36 -11.00 -11.54
N GLU A 433 19.89 -12.21 -11.43
CA GLU A 433 19.41 -12.78 -10.17
C GLU A 433 20.58 -13.04 -9.21
N GLN A 434 21.69 -13.55 -9.73
CA GLN A 434 22.88 -13.88 -8.94
C GLN A 434 23.71 -12.63 -8.56
N PHE A 435 23.85 -11.67 -9.47
CA PHE A 435 24.78 -10.54 -9.31
C PHE A 435 24.08 -9.17 -9.24
N GLY A 436 22.74 -9.15 -9.25
CA GLY A 436 21.94 -7.94 -9.24
C GLY A 436 21.61 -7.37 -10.63
N PHE A 437 20.55 -6.58 -10.73
CA PHE A 437 20.04 -6.05 -12.01
C PHE A 437 21.09 -5.25 -12.80
N THR A 438 21.98 -4.53 -12.11
CA THR A 438 22.97 -3.66 -12.72
C THR A 438 24.20 -4.38 -13.27
N SER A 439 24.35 -5.70 -13.01
CA SER A 439 25.48 -6.50 -13.51
C SER A 439 25.47 -6.65 -15.04
N LEU A 440 24.29 -6.57 -15.66
CA LEU A 440 24.12 -6.65 -17.11
C LEU A 440 23.05 -5.66 -17.56
N LEU A 441 23.47 -4.55 -18.17
CA LEU A 441 22.59 -3.48 -18.64
C LEU A 441 22.65 -3.37 -20.17
N LYS A 442 21.54 -2.96 -20.78
CA LYS A 442 21.52 -2.54 -22.19
C LYS A 442 22.18 -1.16 -22.32
N ALA A 443 22.82 -0.89 -23.45
CA ALA A 443 23.54 0.37 -23.68
C ALA A 443 22.64 1.62 -23.51
N ASN A 444 21.35 1.51 -23.85
CA ASN A 444 20.39 2.61 -23.65
C ASN A 444 20.18 2.99 -22.17
N ALA A 445 20.57 2.13 -21.22
CA ALA A 445 20.54 2.46 -19.78
C ALA A 445 21.53 3.58 -19.40
N LEU A 446 22.49 3.89 -20.25
CA LEU A 446 23.50 4.95 -20.08
C LEU A 446 23.06 6.29 -20.72
N GLU A 447 21.94 6.31 -21.46
CA GLU A 447 21.44 7.54 -22.06
C GLU A 447 20.83 8.47 -20.98
N GLU A 448 20.90 9.80 -21.20
CA GLU A 448 20.40 10.81 -20.26
C GLU A 448 18.91 10.61 -19.90
N ALA A 449 18.13 10.15 -20.86
CA ALA A 449 16.71 9.88 -20.68
C ALA A 449 16.41 8.64 -19.82
N SER A 450 17.38 7.73 -19.71
CA SER A 450 17.23 6.47 -18.97
C SER A 450 16.90 6.66 -17.51
N ARG A 451 16.08 5.75 -16.99
CA ARG A 451 15.74 5.65 -15.56
C ARG A 451 16.18 4.32 -14.93
N SER A 452 16.80 3.43 -15.70
CA SER A 452 17.13 2.08 -15.26
C SER A 452 18.01 2.08 -14.01
N LEU A 453 19.10 2.83 -13.99
CA LEU A 453 19.99 2.93 -12.82
C LEU A 453 19.34 3.58 -11.61
N ALA A 454 18.58 4.66 -11.81
CA ALA A 454 17.85 5.29 -10.73
C ALA A 454 16.77 4.38 -10.14
N ARG A 455 16.12 3.57 -10.99
CA ARG A 455 15.04 2.66 -10.56
C ARG A 455 15.58 1.39 -9.88
N SER A 456 16.75 0.91 -10.23
CA SER A 456 17.35 -0.26 -9.56
C SER A 456 17.60 -0.02 -8.06
N LYS A 457 17.68 1.24 -7.65
CA LYS A 457 17.82 1.66 -6.25
C LYS A 457 16.49 1.87 -5.51
N LEU A 458 15.36 1.55 -6.14
CA LEU A 458 14.03 1.77 -5.56
C LEU A 458 13.31 0.46 -5.27
N ILE A 459 12.62 0.42 -4.13
CA ILE A 459 11.64 -0.61 -3.79
C ILE A 459 10.26 0.07 -3.65
N GLY A 460 9.26 -0.42 -4.38
CA GLY A 460 7.93 0.19 -4.39
C GLY A 460 7.90 1.67 -4.82
N GLY A 461 8.92 2.13 -5.60
CA GLY A 461 9.05 3.52 -6.04
C GLY A 461 9.75 4.45 -5.04
N HIS A 462 10.23 3.94 -3.91
CA HIS A 462 10.95 4.69 -2.86
C HIS A 462 12.36 4.14 -2.68
N SER A 463 13.26 4.96 -2.13
CA SER A 463 14.65 4.54 -1.89
C SER A 463 14.72 3.26 -1.05
N ALA A 464 15.49 2.29 -1.52
CA ALA A 464 15.77 1.06 -0.79
C ALA A 464 16.69 1.32 0.40
N GLY A 465 17.83 1.95 0.18
CA GLY A 465 18.93 2.13 1.13
C GLY A 465 19.12 3.56 1.64
N GLY A 466 18.08 4.42 1.70
CA GLY A 466 18.21 5.79 2.20
C GLY A 466 18.89 6.75 1.21
N LEU A 467 19.82 7.61 1.66
CA LEU A 467 20.46 8.62 0.82
C LEU A 467 21.36 8.00 -0.27
N ASP A 468 22.02 6.89 0.01
CA ASP A 468 22.89 6.21 -0.95
C ASP A 468 22.11 5.57 -2.10
N GLY A 469 20.82 5.28 -1.90
CA GLY A 469 19.91 4.84 -2.93
C GLY A 469 19.42 5.96 -3.87
N LEU A 470 19.69 7.23 -3.57
CA LEU A 470 19.20 8.39 -4.34
C LEU A 470 20.28 9.05 -5.21
N LYS A 471 21.56 8.69 -5.03
CA LYS A 471 22.71 9.19 -5.80
C LYS A 471 22.81 8.52 -7.17
#